data_fc96da34c8b6f753feee69bd00d99681
#
_entry.id   fc96da34c8b6f753feee69bd00d99681
#
_cell.length_a   1.000
_cell.length_b   1.000
_cell.length_c   1.000
_cell.angle_alpha   90.00
_cell.angle_beta   90.00
_cell.angle_gamma   90.00
#
_symmetry.space_group_name_H-M   'P 1'
#
loop_
_entity.id
_entity.type
_entity.pdbx_description
1 polymer ?
#
loop_
_entity_poly.entity_id
_entity_poly.type
_entity_poly.pdbx_seq_one_letter_code
_entity_poly.pdbx_strand_id
1 'polypeptide(L)'
;MIDKKSNLNSEVEREEKAVIFDEVLSYAYNDDQKKIIKSKLIDTTNSAIFGPKSKYKSLVGTSKLDELNLMVAKKIVRNESKSFIFSNEFLDVVRNRSKECKDEEFLRHVYILETLVHFANHELFIIDTKNTGFISLGILPLSFHVPENESKSIGPYMIPLEQVSLVSELVFNKLNRIIENMNIVLQQLIPNLTIEIRKLGKELLKDNQIGYSVELVSNKNGKSIPLKYESEGIKKIISILQLLIEVYNQPSIVVAIDELDAGIYEYLLGELLKIIGDQGKGQLIFTSHNLRPLETINKKFVAFTTTDPKNRYVRLKNIAANNNLRDVYYRDIALNDDVYDLTENAEISHAFRKAGEMSGC
;
A
#
# COMPACT_ATOMS: atom_id res chain seq x y z
N MET A 1 -14.20 16.65 -3.62
CA MET A 1 -14.31 18.03 -3.08
C MET A 1 -14.11 17.97 -1.58
N ILE A 2 -13.04 18.56 -1.10
CA ILE A 2 -12.73 18.64 0.34
C ILE A 2 -13.22 19.98 0.83
N ASP A 3 -14.18 20.00 1.74
CA ASP A 3 -14.77 21.22 2.26
C ASP A 3 -14.16 21.55 3.63
N LYS A 4 -13.53 22.73 3.72
CA LYS A 4 -12.98 23.26 4.98
C LYS A 4 -14.09 24.05 5.69
N LYS A 5 -14.69 23.50 6.73
CA LYS A 5 -15.48 24.30 7.69
C LYS A 5 -14.65 24.62 8.91
N SER A 6 -14.19 25.84 8.98
CA SER A 6 -13.59 26.43 10.18
C SER A 6 -14.69 26.89 11.16
N ASN A 7 -14.76 26.30 12.33
CA ASN A 7 -15.41 26.91 13.50
C ASN A 7 -14.33 27.26 14.53
N LEU A 8 -14.14 28.55 14.69
CA LEU A 8 -13.33 29.16 15.77
C LEU A 8 -14.07 28.96 17.12
N ASN A 9 -13.47 28.24 18.05
CA ASN A 9 -13.32 28.48 19.47
C ASN A 9 -13.07 27.19 20.25
N SER A 10 -11.85 26.97 20.56
CA SER A 10 -11.18 26.19 21.62
C SER A 10 -9.90 25.61 21.06
N GLU A 11 -8.77 25.97 21.64
CA GLU A 11 -7.43 25.44 21.39
C GLU A 11 -7.35 23.97 21.85
N VAL A 12 -7.85 23.09 20.99
CA VAL A 12 -7.49 21.69 20.94
C VAL A 12 -7.02 21.49 19.52
N GLU A 13 -5.79 21.11 19.32
CA GLU A 13 -5.23 20.70 18.02
C GLU A 13 -6.21 19.73 17.36
N ARG A 14 -7.04 20.23 16.46
CA ARG A 14 -7.90 19.39 15.62
C ARG A 14 -7.02 18.87 14.52
N GLU A 15 -6.60 17.61 14.63
CA GLU A 15 -6.07 16.89 13.48
C GLU A 15 -7.03 17.07 12.30
N GLU A 16 -6.53 17.66 11.19
CA GLU A 16 -7.29 17.78 9.93
C GLU A 16 -7.56 16.36 9.43
N LYS A 17 -8.77 15.86 9.62
CA LYS A 17 -9.16 14.51 9.21
C LYS A 17 -9.80 14.56 7.82
N ALA A 18 -9.23 13.83 6.88
CA ALA A 18 -9.86 13.62 5.57
C ALA A 18 -11.12 12.76 5.73
N VAL A 19 -12.22 13.13 5.05
CA VAL A 19 -13.50 12.42 5.12
C VAL A 19 -13.87 11.94 3.71
N ILE A 20 -14.27 10.67 3.60
CA ILE A 20 -14.87 10.14 2.38
C ILE A 20 -16.28 10.73 2.27
N PHE A 21 -16.51 11.49 1.21
CA PHE A 21 -17.74 12.25 1.04
C PHE A 21 -18.76 11.50 0.20
N ASP A 22 -18.36 11.07 -1.00
CA ASP A 22 -19.19 10.36 -1.97
C ASP A 22 -18.41 9.18 -2.54
N GLU A 23 -19.11 8.07 -2.74
CA GLU A 23 -18.56 6.84 -3.30
C GLU A 23 -19.42 6.42 -4.51
N VAL A 24 -18.74 6.14 -5.62
CA VAL A 24 -19.40 5.63 -6.83
C VAL A 24 -18.65 4.41 -7.32
N LEU A 25 -19.36 3.28 -7.39
CA LEU A 25 -18.87 2.05 -7.99
C LEU A 25 -19.60 1.82 -9.31
N SER A 26 -18.83 1.75 -10.39
CA SER A 26 -19.33 1.48 -11.74
C SER A 26 -18.57 0.31 -12.35
N TYR A 27 -19.22 -0.45 -13.21
CA TYR A 27 -18.59 -1.53 -13.95
C TYR A 27 -18.92 -1.44 -15.43
N ALA A 28 -18.10 -2.07 -16.25
CA ALA A 28 -18.32 -2.21 -17.68
C ALA A 28 -18.23 -3.68 -18.07
N TYR A 29 -19.09 -4.10 -18.98
CA TYR A 29 -19.09 -5.46 -19.52
C TYR A 29 -19.41 -5.43 -21.02
N ASN A 30 -19.01 -6.48 -21.72
CA ASN A 30 -19.39 -6.66 -23.11
C ASN A 30 -20.75 -7.38 -23.16
N ASP A 31 -21.69 -6.84 -23.95
CA ASP A 31 -22.92 -7.55 -24.27
C ASP A 31 -22.68 -8.67 -25.33
N ASP A 32 -23.73 -9.38 -25.69
CA ASP A 32 -23.68 -10.46 -26.68
C ASP A 32 -23.20 -9.96 -28.07
N GLN A 33 -23.32 -8.67 -28.35
CA GLN A 33 -22.86 -8.00 -29.57
C GLN A 33 -21.43 -7.42 -29.43
N LYS A 34 -20.69 -7.75 -28.34
CA LYS A 34 -19.37 -7.21 -28.01
C LYS A 34 -19.33 -5.69 -27.80
N LYS A 35 -20.47 -5.05 -27.56
CA LYS A 35 -20.55 -3.64 -27.21
C LYS A 35 -20.28 -3.44 -25.72
N ILE A 36 -19.41 -2.48 -25.39
CA ILE A 36 -19.12 -2.14 -24.00
C ILE A 36 -20.31 -1.38 -23.40
N ILE A 37 -20.94 -1.98 -22.40
CA ILE A 37 -22.00 -1.38 -21.60
C ILE A 37 -21.38 -0.94 -20.27
N LYS A 38 -21.57 0.34 -19.91
CA LYS A 38 -21.19 0.88 -18.59
C LYS A 38 -22.43 1.00 -17.71
N SER A 39 -22.34 0.54 -16.49
CA SER A 39 -23.44 0.59 -15.51
C SER A 39 -22.92 1.06 -14.14
N LYS A 40 -23.67 1.92 -13.47
CA LYS A 40 -23.45 2.24 -12.07
C LYS A 40 -24.04 1.13 -11.21
N LEU A 41 -23.23 0.59 -10.30
CA LEU A 41 -23.68 -0.39 -9.34
C LEU A 41 -24.12 0.29 -8.03
N ILE A 42 -23.29 1.16 -7.50
CA ILE A 42 -23.54 1.91 -6.27
C ILE A 42 -23.16 3.38 -6.50
N ASP A 43 -24.02 4.28 -6.07
CA ASP A 43 -23.78 5.73 -6.09
C ASP A 43 -24.37 6.33 -4.81
N THR A 44 -23.51 6.78 -3.88
CA THR A 44 -23.93 7.30 -2.57
C THR A 44 -24.21 8.79 -2.59
N THR A 45 -23.98 9.51 -3.72
CA THR A 45 -23.94 10.96 -3.82
C THR A 45 -25.25 11.64 -3.39
N ASN A 46 -26.38 11.31 -3.98
CA ASN A 46 -27.65 12.02 -3.78
C ASN A 46 -28.75 11.13 -3.18
N SER A 47 -28.40 10.12 -2.40
CA SER A 47 -29.37 9.20 -1.81
C SER A 47 -29.15 9.00 -0.33
N ALA A 48 -30.22 8.62 0.39
CA ALA A 48 -30.13 8.34 1.82
C ALA A 48 -29.10 7.22 2.10
N ILE A 49 -29.08 6.18 1.26
CA ILE A 49 -28.11 5.09 1.32
C ILE A 49 -27.29 5.09 0.02
N PHE A 50 -27.85 4.55 -1.07
CA PHE A 50 -27.25 4.62 -2.42
C PHE A 50 -28.30 4.44 -3.52
N GLY A 51 -27.93 4.83 -4.76
CA GLY A 51 -28.67 4.59 -5.99
C GLY A 51 -27.84 3.74 -6.98
N PRO A 52 -28.40 3.34 -8.12
CA PRO A 52 -29.79 3.50 -8.57
C PRO A 52 -30.77 2.62 -7.77
N LYS A 53 -32.06 3.03 -7.69
CA LYS A 53 -33.08 2.29 -6.91
C LYS A 53 -33.23 0.82 -7.32
N SER A 54 -33.05 0.51 -8.61
CA SER A 54 -33.10 -0.89 -9.10
C SER A 54 -31.97 -1.73 -8.49
N LYS A 55 -30.74 -1.20 -8.45
CA LYS A 55 -29.58 -1.86 -7.88
C LYS A 55 -29.69 -1.96 -6.35
N TYR A 56 -30.20 -0.93 -5.69
CA TYR A 56 -30.51 -0.97 -4.25
C TYR A 56 -31.45 -2.12 -3.93
N LYS A 57 -32.62 -2.22 -4.63
CA LYS A 57 -33.56 -3.30 -4.41
C LYS A 57 -32.97 -4.67 -4.70
N SER A 58 -32.11 -4.79 -5.70
CA SER A 58 -31.40 -6.03 -6.01
C SER A 58 -30.43 -6.42 -4.90
N LEU A 59 -29.57 -5.51 -4.44
CA LEU A 59 -28.50 -5.81 -3.48
C LEU A 59 -28.99 -5.92 -2.02
N VAL A 60 -29.91 -5.04 -1.61
CA VAL A 60 -30.39 -4.94 -0.21
C VAL A 60 -31.76 -5.59 -0.01
N GLY A 61 -32.64 -5.52 -1.02
CA GLY A 61 -34.02 -5.98 -0.92
C GLY A 61 -34.97 -4.88 -0.43
N THR A 62 -36.02 -5.30 0.31
CA THR A 62 -37.10 -4.42 0.79
C THR A 62 -37.27 -4.40 2.29
N SER A 63 -36.33 -4.98 3.04
CA SER A 63 -36.34 -5.02 4.50
C SER A 63 -36.17 -3.61 5.08
N LYS A 64 -37.15 -3.14 5.85
CA LYS A 64 -37.05 -1.84 6.54
C LYS A 64 -35.99 -1.83 7.63
N LEU A 65 -35.70 -2.98 8.22
CA LEU A 65 -34.66 -3.11 9.25
C LEU A 65 -33.28 -2.91 8.63
N ASP A 66 -33.00 -3.56 7.49
CA ASP A 66 -31.73 -3.42 6.79
C ASP A 66 -31.56 -1.98 6.25
N GLU A 67 -32.65 -1.37 5.76
CA GLU A 67 -32.64 0.03 5.34
C GLU A 67 -32.19 0.95 6.49
N LEU A 68 -32.79 0.81 7.69
CA LEU A 68 -32.45 1.61 8.86
C LEU A 68 -31.00 1.38 9.30
N ASN A 69 -30.57 0.12 9.39
CA ASN A 69 -29.21 -0.24 9.77
C ASN A 69 -28.17 0.34 8.79
N LEU A 70 -28.41 0.27 7.49
CA LEU A 70 -27.51 0.83 6.48
C LEU A 70 -27.48 2.36 6.48
N MET A 71 -28.60 3.04 6.82
CA MET A 71 -28.59 4.49 7.01
C MET A 71 -27.72 4.91 8.20
N VAL A 72 -27.77 4.14 9.28
CA VAL A 72 -26.92 4.38 10.47
C VAL A 72 -25.46 4.07 10.13
N ALA A 73 -25.19 2.92 9.52
CA ALA A 73 -23.85 2.52 9.10
C ALA A 73 -23.20 3.59 8.20
N LYS A 74 -23.92 4.09 7.19
CA LYS A 74 -23.40 5.16 6.31
C LYS A 74 -22.98 6.41 7.08
N LYS A 75 -23.69 6.79 8.12
CA LYS A 75 -23.33 7.95 8.97
C LYS A 75 -22.10 7.66 9.82
N ILE A 76 -21.99 6.46 10.38
CA ILE A 76 -20.86 6.06 11.22
C ILE A 76 -19.57 6.03 10.40
N VAL A 77 -19.55 5.30 9.29
CA VAL A 77 -18.35 5.16 8.44
C VAL A 77 -17.88 6.51 7.88
N ARG A 78 -18.85 7.41 7.57
CA ARG A 78 -18.50 8.76 7.13
C ARG A 78 -17.77 9.55 8.21
N ASN A 79 -18.21 9.47 9.46
CA ASN A 79 -17.55 10.13 10.59
C ASN A 79 -16.17 9.52 10.88
N GLU A 80 -15.99 8.23 10.58
CA GLU A 80 -14.73 7.50 10.75
C GLU A 80 -13.79 7.58 9.54
N SER A 81 -14.19 8.29 8.47
CA SER A 81 -13.44 8.35 7.20
C SER A 81 -13.22 6.99 6.55
N LYS A 82 -14.21 6.10 6.68
CA LYS A 82 -14.22 4.76 6.10
C LYS A 82 -15.19 4.68 4.92
N SER A 83 -14.98 3.69 4.04
CA SER A 83 -15.87 3.40 2.93
C SER A 83 -17.17 2.76 3.42
N PHE A 84 -18.31 3.23 2.91
CA PHE A 84 -19.60 2.60 3.11
C PHE A 84 -19.74 1.32 2.26
N ILE A 85 -19.25 1.34 1.00
CA ILE A 85 -19.35 0.21 0.07
C ILE A 85 -18.63 -1.03 0.60
N PHE A 86 -17.56 -0.83 1.36
CA PHE A 86 -16.75 -1.90 1.94
C PHE A 86 -16.94 -2.05 3.45
N SER A 87 -18.01 -1.44 4.02
CA SER A 87 -18.36 -1.65 5.43
C SER A 87 -18.89 -3.06 5.67
N ASN A 88 -18.59 -3.60 6.84
CA ASN A 88 -19.09 -4.93 7.22
C ASN A 88 -20.63 -4.98 7.20
N GLU A 89 -21.29 -3.92 7.67
CA GLU A 89 -22.74 -3.82 7.72
C GLU A 89 -23.37 -3.95 6.32
N PHE A 90 -22.80 -3.30 5.32
CA PHE A 90 -23.29 -3.40 3.95
C PHE A 90 -22.98 -4.77 3.34
N LEU A 91 -21.74 -5.24 3.48
CA LEU A 91 -21.31 -6.53 2.93
C LEU A 91 -22.08 -7.70 3.54
N ASP A 92 -22.37 -7.65 4.83
CA ASP A 92 -23.15 -8.71 5.51
C ASP A 92 -24.59 -8.76 5.03
N VAL A 93 -25.24 -7.62 4.78
CA VAL A 93 -26.58 -7.59 4.18
C VAL A 93 -26.55 -8.25 2.80
N VAL A 94 -25.58 -7.90 1.94
CA VAL A 94 -25.43 -8.45 0.59
C VAL A 94 -25.13 -9.97 0.65
N ARG A 95 -24.22 -10.40 1.53
CA ARG A 95 -23.84 -11.81 1.73
C ARG A 95 -25.01 -12.66 2.24
N ASN A 96 -25.77 -12.15 3.21
CA ASN A 96 -26.92 -12.87 3.73
C ASN A 96 -27.98 -13.07 2.64
N ARG A 97 -28.22 -12.02 1.84
CA ARG A 97 -29.13 -12.11 0.71
C ARG A 97 -28.65 -13.08 -0.37
N SER A 98 -27.35 -13.22 -0.59
CA SER A 98 -26.79 -14.15 -1.60
C SER A 98 -27.04 -15.63 -1.28
N LYS A 99 -27.35 -15.96 -0.03
CA LYS A 99 -27.72 -17.34 0.37
C LYS A 99 -29.10 -17.73 -0.15
N GLU A 100 -29.98 -16.77 -0.38
CA GLU A 100 -31.39 -16.99 -0.74
C GLU A 100 -31.69 -16.63 -2.20
N CYS A 101 -31.00 -15.60 -2.75
CA CYS A 101 -31.27 -15.12 -4.09
C CYS A 101 -30.32 -15.77 -5.11
N LYS A 102 -30.92 -16.39 -6.15
CA LYS A 102 -30.18 -17.05 -7.25
C LYS A 102 -30.26 -16.28 -8.58
N ASP A 103 -30.66 -15.00 -8.55
CA ASP A 103 -30.71 -14.17 -9.73
C ASP A 103 -29.28 -13.92 -10.28
N GLU A 104 -29.08 -14.18 -11.57
CA GLU A 104 -27.75 -14.11 -12.20
C GLU A 104 -27.16 -12.69 -12.18
N GLU A 105 -27.99 -11.68 -12.39
CA GLU A 105 -27.52 -10.28 -12.34
C GLU A 105 -27.09 -9.90 -10.93
N PHE A 106 -27.89 -10.31 -9.93
CA PHE A 106 -27.55 -10.11 -8.52
C PHE A 106 -26.24 -10.81 -8.17
N LEU A 107 -26.08 -12.10 -8.51
CA LEU A 107 -24.86 -12.86 -8.21
C LEU A 107 -23.62 -12.24 -8.89
N ARG A 108 -23.75 -11.69 -10.10
CA ARG A 108 -22.68 -10.94 -10.76
C ARG A 108 -22.28 -9.71 -9.95
N HIS A 109 -23.23 -8.98 -9.39
CA HIS A 109 -22.94 -7.81 -8.55
C HIS A 109 -22.26 -8.20 -7.24
N VAL A 110 -22.69 -9.28 -6.62
CA VAL A 110 -22.03 -9.86 -5.43
C VAL A 110 -20.60 -10.25 -5.76
N TYR A 111 -20.38 -10.93 -6.90
CA TYR A 111 -19.04 -11.31 -7.34
C TYR A 111 -18.11 -10.09 -7.55
N ILE A 112 -18.62 -8.99 -8.13
CA ILE A 112 -17.85 -7.75 -8.27
C ILE A 112 -17.42 -7.21 -6.89
N LEU A 113 -18.35 -7.15 -5.94
CA LEU A 113 -18.05 -6.66 -4.59
C LEU A 113 -17.02 -7.55 -3.88
N GLU A 114 -17.22 -8.87 -3.89
CA GLU A 114 -16.32 -9.81 -3.25
C GLU A 114 -14.93 -9.83 -3.90
N THR A 115 -14.85 -9.69 -5.22
CA THR A 115 -13.57 -9.58 -5.93
C THR A 115 -12.81 -8.34 -5.49
N LEU A 116 -13.49 -7.19 -5.35
CA LEU A 116 -12.85 -5.96 -4.88
C LEU A 116 -12.40 -6.06 -3.41
N VAL A 117 -13.22 -6.69 -2.56
CA VAL A 117 -12.86 -6.97 -1.17
C VAL A 117 -11.64 -7.90 -1.10
N HIS A 118 -11.63 -8.96 -1.92
CA HIS A 118 -10.50 -9.88 -2.00
C HIS A 118 -9.22 -9.14 -2.46
N PHE A 119 -9.32 -8.38 -3.55
CA PHE A 119 -8.22 -7.58 -4.06
C PHE A 119 -7.66 -6.63 -2.99
N ALA A 120 -8.53 -5.86 -2.32
CA ALA A 120 -8.11 -4.89 -1.31
C ALA A 120 -7.43 -5.55 -0.08
N ASN A 121 -7.85 -6.76 0.29
CA ASN A 121 -7.34 -7.44 1.48
C ASN A 121 -6.12 -8.33 1.21
N HIS A 122 -5.94 -8.82 -0.03
CA HIS A 122 -4.93 -9.86 -0.31
C HIS A 122 -3.94 -9.49 -1.43
N GLU A 123 -4.31 -8.55 -2.30
CA GLU A 123 -3.53 -8.26 -3.50
C GLU A 123 -3.04 -6.81 -3.58
N LEU A 124 -3.63 -5.89 -2.81
CA LEU A 124 -3.25 -4.49 -2.74
C LEU A 124 -2.49 -4.18 -1.46
N PHE A 125 -1.22 -3.80 -1.58
CA PHE A 125 -0.36 -3.41 -0.48
C PHE A 125 0.01 -1.93 -0.62
N ILE A 126 -0.39 -1.11 0.36
CA ILE A 126 -0.08 0.32 0.39
C ILE A 126 0.79 0.58 1.61
N ILE A 127 2.00 1.08 1.36
CA ILE A 127 3.00 1.40 2.36
C ILE A 127 3.29 2.89 2.23
N ASP A 128 2.61 3.68 3.06
CA ASP A 128 2.76 5.14 3.09
C ASP A 128 3.88 5.58 4.06
N THR A 129 4.22 6.87 4.07
CA THR A 129 5.27 7.44 4.96
C THR A 129 4.97 7.24 6.43
N LYS A 130 3.70 7.18 6.84
CA LYS A 130 3.31 6.82 8.21
C LYS A 130 3.54 5.33 8.47
N ASN A 131 3.38 4.49 7.45
CA ASN A 131 3.63 3.05 7.48
C ASN A 131 5.03 2.68 6.98
N THR A 132 5.78 3.56 6.28
CA THR A 132 7.24 3.47 6.17
C THR A 132 7.88 3.71 7.53
N GLY A 133 7.22 4.45 8.43
CA GLY A 133 7.46 4.34 9.88
C GLY A 133 7.33 2.90 10.39
N PHE A 134 6.38 2.09 9.91
CA PHE A 134 6.28 0.66 10.19
C PHE A 134 7.37 -0.16 9.49
N ILE A 135 7.76 0.16 8.26
CA ILE A 135 8.92 -0.45 7.59
C ILE A 135 10.22 0.07 8.20
N SER A 136 10.31 1.36 8.54
CA SER A 136 11.42 1.93 9.31
C SER A 136 11.45 1.43 10.76
N LEU A 137 10.30 1.01 11.32
CA LEU A 137 10.18 0.29 12.60
C LEU A 137 10.46 -1.21 12.43
N GLY A 138 10.92 -1.65 11.24
CA GLY A 138 11.30 -3.02 11.02
C GLY A 138 10.12 -4.00 11.10
N ILE A 139 9.07 -3.78 10.32
CA ILE A 139 7.97 -4.72 10.18
C ILE A 139 8.06 -5.42 8.83
N LEU A 140 8.03 -6.74 8.85
CA LEU A 140 7.93 -7.58 7.67
C LEU A 140 6.44 -7.80 7.31
N PRO A 141 5.92 -7.16 6.26
CA PRO A 141 4.59 -7.45 5.77
C PRO A 141 4.61 -8.79 5.03
N LEU A 142 3.76 -9.70 5.47
CA LEU A 142 3.65 -11.03 4.89
C LEU A 142 2.31 -11.16 4.17
N SER A 143 2.35 -11.49 2.91
CA SER A 143 1.19 -11.95 2.16
C SER A 143 1.11 -13.46 2.24
N PHE A 144 0.00 -13.98 2.78
CA PHE A 144 -0.25 -15.42 2.77
C PHE A 144 -1.31 -15.75 1.73
N HIS A 145 -0.93 -16.41 0.66
CA HIS A 145 -1.89 -17.15 -0.16
C HIS A 145 -2.25 -18.44 0.60
N VAL A 146 -3.47 -18.51 1.09
CA VAL A 146 -4.01 -19.76 1.64
C VAL A 146 -4.72 -20.47 0.49
N PRO A 147 -4.34 -21.73 0.14
CA PRO A 147 -5.14 -22.53 -0.78
C PRO A 147 -6.58 -22.61 -0.26
N GLU A 148 -7.56 -22.50 -1.15
CA GLU A 148 -9.01 -22.39 -0.87
C GLU A 148 -9.61 -23.49 0.04
N ASN A 149 -8.86 -24.53 0.38
CA ASN A 149 -9.32 -25.66 1.17
C ASN A 149 -9.13 -25.53 2.70
N GLU A 150 -8.51 -24.46 3.19
CA GLU A 150 -8.38 -24.23 4.63
C GLU A 150 -9.25 -23.03 5.04
N SER A 151 -10.32 -23.31 5.77
CA SER A 151 -11.41 -22.41 6.20
C SER A 151 -11.00 -21.23 7.10
N LYS A 152 -9.76 -20.83 7.15
CA LYS A 152 -9.26 -19.64 7.86
C LYS A 152 -8.34 -18.85 6.94
N SER A 153 -8.89 -17.89 6.23
CA SER A 153 -8.10 -16.88 5.55
C SER A 153 -7.33 -16.07 6.62
N ILE A 154 -6.02 -16.26 6.67
CA ILE A 154 -5.16 -15.40 7.46
C ILE A 154 -4.90 -14.19 6.54
N GLY A 155 -5.42 -13.04 6.92
CA GLY A 155 -5.17 -11.78 6.24
C GLY A 155 -3.68 -11.38 6.30
N PRO A 156 -3.31 -10.20 5.82
CA PRO A 156 -1.93 -9.74 5.88
C PRO A 156 -1.41 -9.81 7.31
N TYR A 157 -0.34 -10.55 7.51
CA TYR A 157 0.28 -10.74 8.81
C TYR A 157 1.55 -9.88 8.87
N MET A 158 1.74 -9.14 9.96
CA MET A 158 2.88 -8.24 10.14
C MET A 158 3.77 -8.77 11.27
N ILE A 159 5.05 -8.97 10.99
CA ILE A 159 6.04 -9.39 12.00
C ILE A 159 7.08 -8.30 12.18
N PRO A 160 7.27 -7.81 13.42
CA PRO A 160 8.37 -6.92 13.74
C PRO A 160 9.72 -7.59 13.48
N LEU A 161 10.61 -6.91 12.75
CA LEU A 161 11.98 -7.40 12.53
C LEU A 161 12.86 -7.28 13.78
N GLU A 162 12.55 -6.32 14.64
CA GLU A 162 13.40 -5.91 15.76
C GLU A 162 12.94 -6.44 17.12
N GLN A 163 11.74 -7.02 17.18
CA GLN A 163 11.13 -7.45 18.43
C GLN A 163 10.82 -8.94 18.40
N VAL A 164 10.75 -9.51 19.60
CA VAL A 164 10.25 -10.88 19.78
C VAL A 164 8.75 -10.89 19.49
N SER A 165 8.31 -11.85 18.70
CA SER A 165 6.91 -12.05 18.37
C SER A 165 6.41 -13.40 18.87
N LEU A 166 5.18 -13.44 19.37
CA LEU A 166 4.51 -14.67 19.72
C LEU A 166 3.64 -15.13 18.53
N VAL A 167 3.96 -16.27 17.97
CA VAL A 167 3.28 -16.81 16.78
C VAL A 167 2.75 -18.21 17.03
N SER A 168 1.63 -18.59 16.41
CA SER A 168 1.13 -19.96 16.43
C SER A 168 2.06 -20.88 15.64
N GLU A 169 1.98 -22.18 15.86
CA GLU A 169 2.76 -23.18 15.11
C GLU A 169 2.47 -23.11 13.61
N LEU A 170 1.21 -22.89 13.23
CA LEU A 170 0.82 -22.73 11.83
C LEU A 170 1.51 -21.51 11.18
N VAL A 171 1.50 -20.37 11.87
CA VAL A 171 2.17 -19.14 11.41
C VAL A 171 3.68 -19.35 11.36
N PHE A 172 4.27 -19.98 12.36
CA PHE A 172 5.70 -20.28 12.37
C PHE A 172 6.14 -21.09 11.14
N ASN A 173 5.40 -22.15 10.79
CA ASN A 173 5.73 -23.01 9.66
C ASN A 173 5.59 -22.26 8.32
N LYS A 174 4.60 -21.36 8.19
CA LYS A 174 4.45 -20.50 7.01
C LYS A 174 5.60 -19.50 6.90
N LEU A 175 5.99 -18.88 8.02
CA LEU A 175 7.10 -17.95 8.09
C LEU A 175 8.42 -18.58 7.63
N ASN A 176 8.72 -19.78 8.09
CA ASN A 176 9.94 -20.48 7.67
C ASN A 176 10.00 -20.63 6.14
N ARG A 177 8.91 -21.06 5.51
CA ARG A 177 8.84 -21.20 4.04
C ARG A 177 9.05 -19.87 3.32
N ILE A 178 8.45 -18.79 3.83
CA ILE A 178 8.63 -17.45 3.24
C ILE A 178 10.09 -17.01 3.37
N ILE A 179 10.70 -17.20 4.54
CA ILE A 179 12.10 -16.85 4.79
C ILE A 179 13.05 -17.67 3.91
N GLU A 180 12.79 -18.96 3.73
CA GLU A 180 13.54 -19.80 2.79
C GLU A 180 13.48 -19.27 1.37
N ASN A 181 12.28 -18.89 0.90
CA ASN A 181 12.11 -18.29 -0.43
C ASN A 181 12.81 -16.92 -0.53
N MET A 182 12.69 -16.08 0.49
CA MET A 182 13.38 -14.80 0.53
C MET A 182 14.90 -14.96 0.47
N ASN A 183 15.45 -15.96 1.16
CA ASN A 183 16.90 -16.22 1.16
C ASN A 183 17.46 -16.56 -0.23
N ILE A 184 16.66 -17.19 -1.11
CA ILE A 184 17.07 -17.44 -2.49
C ILE A 184 17.43 -16.13 -3.20
N VAL A 185 16.61 -15.11 -3.04
CA VAL A 185 16.82 -13.79 -3.65
C VAL A 185 17.84 -12.98 -2.85
N LEU A 186 17.75 -12.99 -1.52
CA LEU A 186 18.58 -12.19 -0.63
C LEU A 186 20.08 -12.48 -0.82
N GLN A 187 20.45 -13.75 -0.99
CA GLN A 187 21.84 -14.16 -1.25
C GLN A 187 22.40 -13.63 -2.57
N GLN A 188 21.53 -13.40 -3.56
CA GLN A 188 21.94 -12.79 -4.82
C GLN A 188 22.08 -11.26 -4.72
N LEU A 189 21.27 -10.63 -3.87
CA LEU A 189 21.31 -9.19 -3.64
C LEU A 189 22.47 -8.79 -2.74
N ILE A 190 22.67 -9.55 -1.66
CA ILE A 190 23.69 -9.30 -0.65
C ILE A 190 24.44 -10.61 -0.39
N PRO A 191 25.61 -10.79 -1.00
CA PRO A 191 26.37 -12.04 -0.87
C PRO A 191 26.63 -12.41 0.59
N ASN A 192 26.47 -13.70 0.90
CA ASN A 192 26.67 -14.29 2.22
C ASN A 192 25.71 -13.81 3.31
N LEU A 193 24.60 -13.13 2.96
CA LEU A 193 23.54 -12.75 3.89
C LEU A 193 22.36 -13.71 3.74
N THR A 194 21.93 -14.29 4.84
CA THR A 194 20.65 -15.00 4.98
C THR A 194 19.94 -14.55 6.24
N ILE A 195 18.63 -14.80 6.30
CA ILE A 195 17.82 -14.59 7.50
C ILE A 195 17.21 -15.90 7.95
N GLU A 196 16.95 -16.02 9.23
CA GLU A 196 16.25 -17.16 9.82
C GLU A 196 15.33 -16.71 10.94
N ILE A 197 14.35 -17.55 11.30
CA ILE A 197 13.49 -17.36 12.45
C ILE A 197 13.96 -18.27 13.59
N ARG A 198 14.39 -17.67 14.69
CA ARG A 198 14.90 -18.38 15.87
C ARG A 198 13.79 -18.54 16.89
N LYS A 199 13.53 -19.78 17.32
CA LYS A 199 12.65 -20.07 18.47
C LYS A 199 13.39 -19.76 19.77
N LEU A 200 12.78 -18.92 20.60
CA LEU A 200 13.27 -18.59 21.94
C LEU A 200 12.60 -19.43 23.03
N GLY A 201 11.32 -19.78 22.83
CA GLY A 201 10.54 -20.57 23.79
C GLY A 201 9.21 -21.05 23.22
N LYS A 202 8.56 -21.95 23.97
CA LYS A 202 7.17 -22.38 23.72
C LYS A 202 6.26 -21.70 24.72
N GLU A 203 5.12 -21.21 24.26
CA GLU A 203 4.11 -20.58 25.09
C GLU A 203 2.72 -21.12 24.72
N LEU A 204 1.80 -21.09 25.67
CA LEU A 204 0.39 -21.39 25.43
C LEU A 204 -0.33 -20.11 25.01
N LEU A 205 -0.95 -20.14 23.85
CA LEU A 205 -1.82 -19.05 23.36
C LEU A 205 -3.17 -19.10 24.08
N LYS A 206 -3.96 -18.00 23.97
CA LYS A 206 -5.25 -17.84 24.63
C LYS A 206 -6.26 -18.97 24.30
N ASP A 207 -6.07 -19.67 23.17
CA ASP A 207 -6.94 -20.75 22.70
C ASP A 207 -6.40 -22.15 23.04
N ASN A 208 -5.52 -22.27 24.05
CA ASN A 208 -4.81 -23.50 24.39
C ASN A 208 -3.99 -24.12 23.24
N GLN A 209 -3.69 -23.33 22.21
CA GLN A 209 -2.79 -23.74 21.12
C GLN A 209 -1.33 -23.47 21.52
N ILE A 210 -0.44 -24.30 20.99
CA ILE A 210 1.00 -24.08 21.15
C ILE A 210 1.43 -22.90 20.29
N GLY A 211 2.07 -21.91 20.91
CA GLY A 211 2.76 -20.82 20.26
C GLY A 211 4.27 -20.87 20.50
N TYR A 212 5.00 -20.09 19.72
CA TYR A 212 6.44 -19.93 19.84
C TYR A 212 6.78 -18.44 19.96
N SER A 213 7.57 -18.11 20.97
CA SER A 213 8.28 -16.84 21.02
C SER A 213 9.44 -16.90 20.03
N VAL A 214 9.44 -16.00 19.04
CA VAL A 214 10.39 -16.03 17.93
C VAL A 214 11.05 -14.67 17.75
N GLU A 215 12.30 -14.67 17.27
CA GLU A 215 13.00 -13.50 16.78
C GLU A 215 13.58 -13.77 15.40
N LEU A 216 13.73 -12.72 14.60
CA LEU A 216 14.41 -12.78 13.32
C LEU A 216 15.89 -12.48 13.51
N VAL A 217 16.73 -13.29 12.89
CA VAL A 217 18.19 -13.14 12.94
C VAL A 217 18.76 -13.14 11.52
N SER A 218 19.85 -12.41 11.33
CA SER A 218 20.66 -12.46 10.12
C SER A 218 21.88 -13.35 10.36
N ASN A 219 22.24 -14.10 9.32
CA ASN A 219 23.47 -14.89 9.28
C ASN A 219 24.37 -14.32 8.19
N LYS A 220 25.55 -13.85 8.58
CA LYS A 220 26.55 -13.28 7.67
C LYS A 220 27.94 -13.77 8.01
N ASN A 221 28.62 -14.40 7.04
CA ASN A 221 29.97 -14.93 7.22
C ASN A 221 30.11 -15.86 8.46
N GLY A 222 29.12 -16.72 8.70
CA GLY A 222 29.08 -17.65 9.82
C GLY A 222 28.77 -17.04 11.19
N LYS A 223 28.41 -15.75 11.24
CA LYS A 223 27.94 -15.07 12.46
C LYS A 223 26.45 -14.82 12.37
N SER A 224 25.73 -15.18 13.45
CA SER A 224 24.29 -14.95 13.58
C SER A 224 24.05 -13.82 14.59
N ILE A 225 23.33 -12.78 14.15
CA ILE A 225 22.96 -11.63 14.98
C ILE A 225 21.46 -11.32 14.84
N PRO A 226 20.78 -10.88 15.92
CA PRO A 226 19.41 -10.42 15.80
C PRO A 226 19.29 -9.28 14.78
N LEU A 227 18.23 -9.30 13.96
CA LEU A 227 18.03 -8.32 12.87
C LEU A 227 18.01 -6.87 13.36
N LYS A 228 17.62 -6.62 14.60
CA LYS A 228 17.66 -5.27 15.20
C LYS A 228 19.03 -4.61 15.18
N TYR A 229 20.11 -5.38 15.03
CA TYR A 229 21.48 -4.87 14.98
C TYR A 229 22.02 -4.69 13.55
N GLU A 230 21.22 -5.05 12.54
CA GLU A 230 21.56 -4.79 11.15
C GLU A 230 21.36 -3.31 10.77
N SER A 231 21.99 -2.89 9.67
CA SER A 231 21.81 -1.55 9.14
C SER A 231 20.38 -1.31 8.67
N GLU A 232 19.92 -0.06 8.73
CA GLU A 232 18.57 0.32 8.26
C GLU A 232 18.32 -0.10 6.80
N GLY A 233 19.33 0.01 5.93
CA GLY A 233 19.21 -0.41 4.54
C GLY A 233 18.99 -1.91 4.37
N ILE A 234 19.67 -2.76 5.17
CA ILE A 234 19.46 -4.21 5.17
C ILE A 234 18.06 -4.53 5.70
N LYS A 235 17.64 -3.92 6.80
CA LYS A 235 16.30 -4.10 7.37
C LYS A 235 15.21 -3.70 6.37
N LYS A 236 15.39 -2.58 5.68
CA LYS A 236 14.44 -2.13 4.65
C LYS A 236 14.34 -3.10 3.48
N ILE A 237 15.47 -3.57 2.95
CA ILE A 237 15.46 -4.56 1.88
C ILE A 237 14.71 -5.82 2.33
N ILE A 238 15.00 -6.35 3.50
CA ILE A 238 14.32 -7.53 4.05
C ILE A 238 12.82 -7.28 4.17
N SER A 239 12.40 -6.11 4.67
CA SER A 239 10.99 -5.77 4.88
C SER A 239 10.16 -5.73 3.59
N ILE A 240 10.75 -5.28 2.47
CA ILE A 240 10.03 -5.17 1.19
C ILE A 240 10.23 -6.38 0.28
N LEU A 241 11.23 -7.23 0.56
CA LEU A 241 11.67 -8.30 -0.36
C LEU A 241 10.54 -9.28 -0.69
N GLN A 242 9.74 -9.68 0.31
CA GLN A 242 8.60 -10.58 0.08
C GLN A 242 7.59 -9.96 -0.91
N LEU A 243 7.26 -8.69 -0.73
CA LEU A 243 6.35 -7.98 -1.63
C LEU A 243 6.91 -7.87 -3.05
N LEU A 244 8.21 -7.64 -3.20
CA LEU A 244 8.86 -7.61 -4.51
C LEU A 244 8.85 -8.98 -5.18
N ILE A 245 9.01 -10.06 -4.42
CA ILE A 245 8.90 -11.44 -4.92
C ILE A 245 7.47 -11.70 -5.43
N GLU A 246 6.43 -11.25 -4.68
CA GLU A 246 5.04 -11.38 -5.12
C GLU A 246 4.75 -10.56 -6.38
N VAL A 247 5.19 -9.29 -6.44
CA VAL A 247 5.07 -8.45 -7.65
C VAL A 247 5.75 -9.10 -8.85
N TYR A 248 6.91 -9.72 -8.65
CA TYR A 248 7.61 -10.38 -9.74
C TYR A 248 6.85 -11.57 -10.31
N ASN A 249 6.18 -12.36 -9.46
CA ASN A 249 5.58 -13.64 -9.82
C ASN A 249 4.07 -13.60 -10.10
N GLN A 250 3.33 -12.68 -9.47
CA GLN A 250 1.86 -12.69 -9.46
C GLN A 250 1.27 -11.48 -10.19
N PRO A 251 0.48 -11.69 -11.26
CA PRO A 251 -0.05 -10.60 -12.08
C PRO A 251 -1.14 -9.76 -11.38
N SER A 252 -1.81 -10.28 -10.35
CA SER A 252 -2.86 -9.57 -9.62
C SER A 252 -2.32 -8.67 -8.52
N ILE A 253 -1.09 -8.86 -8.09
CA ILE A 253 -0.48 -8.10 -6.97
C ILE A 253 -0.17 -6.67 -7.38
N VAL A 254 -0.62 -5.73 -6.56
CA VAL A 254 -0.30 -4.30 -6.65
C VAL A 254 0.35 -3.84 -5.36
N VAL A 255 1.55 -3.34 -5.44
CA VAL A 255 2.30 -2.79 -4.30
C VAL A 255 2.58 -1.32 -4.54
N ALA A 256 2.15 -0.46 -3.62
CA ALA A 256 2.43 0.97 -3.61
C ALA A 256 3.33 1.30 -2.40
N ILE A 257 4.50 1.86 -2.64
CA ILE A 257 5.49 2.19 -1.60
C ILE A 257 5.88 3.65 -1.71
N ASP A 258 5.66 4.40 -0.63
CA ASP A 258 6.14 5.76 -0.53
C ASP A 258 7.61 5.77 -0.08
N GLU A 259 8.44 6.63 -0.69
CA GLU A 259 9.87 6.74 -0.42
C GLU A 259 10.62 5.39 -0.49
N LEU A 260 10.43 4.65 -1.58
CA LEU A 260 11.06 3.33 -1.75
C LEU A 260 12.60 3.38 -1.60
N ASP A 261 13.21 4.47 -2.02
CA ASP A 261 14.67 4.68 -2.03
C ASP A 261 15.27 4.96 -0.64
N ALA A 262 14.47 5.37 0.35
CA ALA A 262 15.00 5.74 1.66
C ALA A 262 15.77 4.58 2.30
N GLY A 263 17.06 4.81 2.57
CA GLY A 263 17.94 3.83 3.21
C GLY A 263 18.49 2.73 2.29
N ILE A 264 18.05 2.62 1.05
CA ILE A 264 18.55 1.61 0.10
C ILE A 264 19.72 2.19 -0.72
N TYR A 265 20.79 1.38 -0.88
CA TYR A 265 21.91 1.76 -1.73
C TYR A 265 21.46 1.96 -3.19
N GLU A 266 21.79 3.11 -3.76
CA GLU A 266 21.30 3.59 -5.06
C GLU A 266 21.45 2.58 -6.20
N TYR A 267 22.63 1.97 -6.32
CA TYR A 267 22.88 0.98 -7.36
C TYR A 267 21.99 -0.24 -7.23
N LEU A 268 21.83 -0.76 -6.00
CA LEU A 268 20.98 -1.92 -5.72
C LEU A 268 19.52 -1.62 -6.03
N LEU A 269 19.03 -0.43 -5.66
CA LEU A 269 17.69 0.03 -6.02
C LEU A 269 17.49 0.02 -7.54
N GLY A 270 18.45 0.57 -8.29
CA GLY A 270 18.39 0.60 -9.75
C GLY A 270 18.30 -0.79 -10.38
N GLU A 271 19.10 -1.74 -9.91
CA GLU A 271 19.07 -3.13 -10.41
C GLU A 271 17.74 -3.85 -10.07
N LEU A 272 17.25 -3.67 -8.86
CA LEU A 272 15.94 -4.21 -8.44
C LEU A 272 14.80 -3.67 -9.33
N LEU A 273 14.76 -2.35 -9.54
CA LEU A 273 13.72 -1.71 -10.35
C LEU A 273 13.80 -2.14 -11.82
N LYS A 274 15.00 -2.32 -12.35
CA LYS A 274 15.20 -2.85 -13.71
C LYS A 274 14.64 -4.27 -13.83
N ILE A 275 14.99 -5.18 -12.92
CA ILE A 275 14.51 -6.56 -12.92
C ILE A 275 12.98 -6.61 -12.82
N ILE A 276 12.39 -5.85 -11.90
CA ILE A 276 10.93 -5.79 -11.73
C ILE A 276 10.27 -5.17 -12.98
N GLY A 277 10.84 -4.09 -13.53
CA GLY A 277 10.29 -3.40 -14.70
C GLY A 277 10.33 -4.23 -15.98
N ASP A 278 11.35 -5.08 -16.16
CA ASP A 278 11.54 -5.89 -17.36
C ASP A 278 10.75 -7.21 -17.32
N GLN A 279 10.59 -7.83 -16.15
CA GLN A 279 10.11 -9.21 -16.02
C GLN A 279 8.99 -9.38 -14.97
N GLY A 280 8.70 -8.38 -14.14
CA GLY A 280 7.65 -8.46 -13.16
C GLY A 280 6.27 -8.62 -13.81
N LYS A 281 5.41 -9.44 -13.21
CA LYS A 281 4.04 -9.68 -13.67
C LYS A 281 3.02 -8.79 -13.02
N GLY A 282 3.23 -8.44 -11.75
CA GLY A 282 2.38 -7.53 -10.98
C GLY A 282 2.73 -6.06 -11.20
N GLN A 283 2.22 -5.19 -10.36
CA GLN A 283 2.42 -3.75 -10.46
C GLN A 283 3.12 -3.20 -9.22
N LEU A 284 4.25 -2.52 -9.41
CA LEU A 284 4.94 -1.72 -8.39
C LEU A 284 4.73 -0.24 -8.69
N ILE A 285 4.13 0.47 -7.74
CA ILE A 285 3.96 1.93 -7.75
C ILE A 285 4.80 2.49 -6.61
N PHE A 286 5.62 3.48 -6.85
CA PHE A 286 6.44 4.03 -5.77
C PHE A 286 6.75 5.51 -5.99
N THR A 287 7.06 6.20 -4.89
CA THR A 287 7.71 7.50 -4.92
C THR A 287 9.19 7.35 -4.59
N SER A 288 10.01 8.26 -5.10
CA SER A 288 11.44 8.29 -4.86
C SER A 288 11.97 9.70 -4.96
N HIS A 289 12.88 10.07 -4.08
CA HIS A 289 13.67 11.29 -4.17
C HIS A 289 15.00 11.04 -4.90
N ASN A 290 15.42 9.79 -5.04
CA ASN A 290 16.61 9.39 -5.77
C ASN A 290 16.35 9.46 -7.28
N LEU A 291 17.33 9.93 -8.04
CA LEU A 291 17.23 10.07 -9.49
C LEU A 291 17.64 8.78 -10.25
N ARG A 292 18.15 7.76 -9.57
CA ARG A 292 18.53 6.48 -10.20
C ARG A 292 17.39 5.78 -10.95
N PRO A 293 16.13 5.80 -10.46
CA PRO A 293 15.00 5.26 -11.22
C PRO A 293 14.82 5.88 -12.60
N LEU A 294 15.21 7.16 -12.78
CA LEU A 294 15.15 7.85 -14.09
C LEU A 294 16.10 7.25 -15.13
N GLU A 295 17.15 6.56 -14.69
CA GLU A 295 18.12 5.92 -15.57
C GLU A 295 17.75 4.47 -15.89
N THR A 296 16.92 3.82 -15.06
CA THR A 296 16.65 2.38 -15.14
C THR A 296 15.24 2.06 -15.61
N ILE A 297 14.26 2.95 -15.36
CA ILE A 297 12.85 2.72 -15.67
C ILE A 297 12.48 3.35 -17.01
N ASN A 298 11.58 2.69 -17.74
CA ASN A 298 11.04 3.24 -18.97
C ASN A 298 10.28 4.56 -18.67
N LYS A 299 10.62 5.61 -19.40
CA LYS A 299 10.06 6.96 -19.26
C LYS A 299 8.53 7.03 -19.27
N LYS A 300 7.85 6.07 -19.89
CA LYS A 300 6.37 5.99 -19.93
C LYS A 300 5.77 5.76 -18.55
N PHE A 301 6.53 5.20 -17.63
CA PHE A 301 6.08 4.89 -16.26
C PHE A 301 6.47 5.97 -15.25
N VAL A 302 7.20 7.01 -15.67
CA VAL A 302 7.65 8.09 -14.77
C VAL A 302 6.66 9.25 -14.80
N ALA A 303 6.29 9.74 -13.62
CA ALA A 303 5.56 10.99 -13.42
C ALA A 303 6.27 11.82 -12.35
N PHE A 304 6.39 13.13 -12.58
CA PHE A 304 6.97 14.06 -11.63
C PHE A 304 5.85 14.73 -10.84
N THR A 305 6.06 14.91 -9.55
CA THR A 305 5.16 15.68 -8.69
C THR A 305 5.57 17.16 -8.75
N THR A 306 4.58 18.06 -8.70
CA THR A 306 4.80 19.51 -8.67
C THR A 306 4.02 20.14 -7.53
N THR A 307 4.42 21.35 -7.14
CA THR A 307 3.71 22.16 -6.15
C THR A 307 2.48 22.87 -6.71
N ASP A 308 2.30 22.87 -8.06
CA ASP A 308 1.12 23.48 -8.69
C ASP A 308 -0.17 22.71 -8.32
N PRO A 309 -1.14 23.35 -7.66
CA PRO A 309 -2.39 22.71 -7.25
C PRO A 309 -3.22 22.17 -8.42
N LYS A 310 -3.04 22.72 -9.63
CA LYS A 310 -3.80 22.35 -10.83
C LYS A 310 -3.12 21.22 -11.61
N ASN A 311 -1.79 21.11 -11.52
CA ASN A 311 -0.98 20.15 -12.28
C ASN A 311 -0.05 19.38 -11.36
N ARG A 312 -0.59 18.68 -10.36
CA ARG A 312 0.20 17.98 -9.34
C ARG A 312 1.11 16.87 -9.89
N TYR A 313 0.77 16.33 -11.06
CA TYR A 313 1.53 15.26 -11.72
C TYR A 313 1.81 15.66 -13.16
N VAL A 314 3.08 15.70 -13.52
CA VAL A 314 3.53 16.03 -14.86
C VAL A 314 4.28 14.84 -15.46
N ARG A 315 3.93 14.48 -16.69
CA ARG A 315 4.72 13.53 -17.48
C ARG A 315 5.45 14.28 -18.58
N LEU A 316 6.74 14.04 -18.67
CA LEU A 316 7.55 14.66 -19.73
C LEU A 316 7.12 14.12 -21.10
N LYS A 317 6.70 15.03 -21.99
CA LYS A 317 6.28 14.73 -23.36
C LYS A 317 7.44 14.95 -24.31
N ASN A 318 7.46 14.23 -25.44
CA ASN A 318 8.40 14.44 -26.56
C ASN A 318 9.89 14.25 -26.23
N ILE A 319 10.24 13.42 -25.27
CA ILE A 319 11.63 13.07 -24.99
C ILE A 319 12.08 11.99 -26.00
N ALA A 320 13.15 12.26 -26.73
CA ALA A 320 13.76 11.27 -27.61
C ALA A 320 14.18 10.01 -26.82
N ALA A 321 14.15 8.84 -27.48
CA ALA A 321 14.43 7.56 -26.82
C ALA A 321 15.85 7.51 -26.19
N ASN A 322 16.77 8.27 -26.73
CA ASN A 322 18.18 8.29 -26.33
C ASN A 322 18.52 9.35 -25.26
N ASN A 323 17.56 10.17 -24.84
CA ASN A 323 17.82 11.17 -23.80
C ASN A 323 17.74 10.52 -22.42
N ASN A 324 18.76 10.74 -21.60
CA ASN A 324 18.75 10.39 -20.20
C ASN A 324 17.70 11.28 -19.46
N LEU A 325 16.71 10.66 -18.81
CA LEU A 325 15.66 11.38 -18.09
C LEU A 325 16.21 12.22 -16.94
N ARG A 326 17.32 11.82 -16.34
CA ARG A 326 18.00 12.57 -15.28
C ARG A 326 18.52 13.91 -15.81
N ASP A 327 19.14 13.91 -16.99
CA ASP A 327 19.66 15.14 -17.61
C ASP A 327 18.52 16.07 -18.06
N VAL A 328 17.42 15.48 -18.54
CA VAL A 328 16.20 16.22 -18.89
C VAL A 328 15.60 16.86 -17.65
N TYR A 329 15.48 16.10 -16.56
CA TYR A 329 14.97 16.60 -15.28
C TYR A 329 15.79 17.79 -14.75
N TYR A 330 17.11 17.67 -14.72
CA TYR A 330 17.99 18.78 -14.30
C TYR A 330 17.86 20.00 -15.21
N ARG A 331 17.78 19.79 -16.52
CA ARG A 331 17.59 20.90 -17.46
C ARG A 331 16.24 21.58 -17.29
N ASP A 332 15.16 20.79 -17.12
CA ASP A 332 13.83 21.34 -16.95
C ASP A 332 13.66 22.07 -15.60
N ILE A 333 14.35 21.63 -14.54
CA ILE A 333 14.46 22.38 -13.28
C ILE A 333 15.27 23.65 -13.48
N ALA A 334 16.41 23.57 -14.19
CA ALA A 334 17.28 24.73 -14.40
C ALA A 334 16.68 25.79 -15.36
N LEU A 335 15.76 25.38 -16.25
CA LEU A 335 15.10 26.28 -17.20
C LEU A 335 13.75 26.84 -16.70
N ASN A 336 13.11 26.20 -15.73
CA ASN A 336 11.87 26.66 -15.12
C ASN A 336 12.20 27.39 -13.81
N ASP A 337 12.60 28.67 -13.89
CA ASP A 337 12.85 29.56 -12.76
C ASP A 337 11.69 29.67 -11.76
N ASP A 338 10.48 29.21 -12.13
CA ASP A 338 9.27 29.26 -11.29
C ASP A 338 9.11 28.05 -10.31
N VAL A 339 9.96 27.01 -10.39
CA VAL A 339 9.73 25.78 -9.59
C VAL A 339 10.67 25.66 -8.39
N TYR A 340 11.87 26.18 -8.47
CA TYR A 340 12.82 26.31 -7.37
C TYR A 340 13.64 27.59 -7.58
N ASP A 341 13.23 28.66 -6.91
CA ASP A 341 14.16 29.73 -6.56
C ASP A 341 15.18 29.07 -5.60
N LEU A 342 16.25 28.53 -6.19
CA LEU A 342 17.42 28.14 -5.43
C LEU A 342 17.93 29.44 -4.86
N THR A 343 17.48 29.79 -3.66
CA THR A 343 18.01 30.86 -2.83
C THR A 343 19.51 30.88 -3.03
N GLU A 344 20.04 31.99 -3.48
CA GLU A 344 21.45 32.08 -3.82
C GLU A 344 22.26 31.50 -2.68
N ASN A 345 23.21 30.62 -2.97
CA ASN A 345 24.06 29.97 -1.97
C ASN A 345 24.67 31.00 -0.97
N ALA A 346 24.76 32.26 -1.38
CA ALA A 346 25.15 33.38 -0.56
C ALA A 346 24.18 33.69 0.57
N GLU A 347 22.85 33.60 0.35
CA GLU A 347 21.83 33.85 1.38
C GLU A 347 21.81 32.74 2.42
N ILE A 348 21.94 31.49 1.98
CA ILE A 348 22.04 30.33 2.88
C ILE A 348 23.29 30.41 3.73
N SER A 349 24.44 30.75 3.13
CA SER A 349 25.71 30.95 3.82
C SER A 349 25.63 32.06 4.87
N HIS A 350 24.96 33.19 4.51
CA HIS A 350 24.72 34.29 5.43
C HIS A 350 23.82 33.87 6.59
N ALA A 351 22.74 33.06 6.33
CA ALA A 351 21.85 32.56 7.36
C ALA A 351 22.58 31.64 8.35
N PHE A 352 23.46 30.75 7.87
CA PHE A 352 24.29 29.92 8.75
C PHE A 352 25.18 30.73 9.67
N ARG A 353 25.86 31.77 9.12
CA ARG A 353 26.72 32.67 9.90
C ARG A 353 25.95 33.41 10.97
N LYS A 354 24.79 33.99 10.59
CA LYS A 354 23.93 34.73 11.50
C LYS A 354 23.37 33.84 12.62
N ALA A 355 22.98 32.59 12.31
CA ALA A 355 22.52 31.65 13.30
C ALA A 355 23.61 31.25 14.30
N GLY A 356 24.88 31.11 13.86
CA GLY A 356 26.03 30.85 14.72
C GLY A 356 26.32 32.03 15.66
N GLU A 357 26.29 33.26 15.13
CA GLU A 357 26.49 34.48 15.94
C GLU A 357 25.43 34.64 17.03
N MET A 358 24.16 34.31 16.75
CA MET A 358 23.06 34.35 17.72
C MET A 358 23.15 33.23 18.76
N SER A 359 23.83 32.13 18.49
CA SER A 359 24.01 30.98 19.39
C SER A 359 25.18 31.16 20.37
N GLY A 360 25.97 32.23 20.26
CA GLY A 360 27.09 32.49 21.14
C GLY A 360 28.26 31.52 21.03
N CYS A 361 28.42 30.89 19.86
CA CYS A 361 29.55 30.03 19.51
C CYS A 361 30.63 30.82 18.78
#